data_75ede5392f1e4a42cf628b97b30fac29
#
_entry.id   75ede5392f1e4a42cf628b97b30fac29
#
_cell.length_a   1.000
_cell.length_b   1.000
_cell.length_c   1.000
_cell.angle_alpha   90.00
_cell.angle_beta   90.00
_cell.angle_gamma   90.00
#
_symmetry.space_group_name_H-M   'P 1'
#
loop_
_entity.id
_entity.type
_entity.pdbx_description
1 polymer ?
#
loop_
_entity_poly.entity_id
_entity_poly.type
_entity_poly.pdbx_seq_one_letter_code
_entity_poly.pdbx_strand_id
1 'polypeptide(L)'
;EPGVGSGWIIGFIATIHVLFSHASVGGAVLFAWLANYAVRRDKPAYLAFFRRYGLFLLIFSYVLGSITGPGIWFAATIASPRGISALIHSFVWLWASEWVFFVIEVIGVYLLVYLAGRVDARTHTRISVIFGLASVATLLVIVGILSFMLWPGQADWHQTGGVLNAFFGENTFAQMTARFMFMLTITGVVGGMVAGRIADREEKAMIARVLSAAGIIGVVGGYFAFRWYMTTLPDIAYETMATRLPESFGMMMAASIGVSVLYFIVTAWKPQVLRPWLAGVMTVAILVLGLAPEETAREIMRKPWVAGQYVYGNQILGRDVPALGIKSELPLMAEKGVLATHPFMPGHLRSVTPENEREAGRALALTLCSNCHSLTSTGMRPLERFFPADADRAFLADYLGAGLYRGHSVYMPPVPLPEAERGALAAYIESILPKKGAAK
;
A
#
# COMPACT_ATOMS: atom_id res chain seq x y z
N GLU A 1 -7.52 -16.01 -4.23
CA GLU A 1 -8.78 -16.52 -3.70
C GLU A 1 -9.93 -16.13 -4.65
N PRO A 2 -10.65 -17.12 -5.25
CA PRO A 2 -11.61 -16.88 -6.33
C PRO A 2 -12.83 -16.04 -5.93
N GLY A 3 -13.22 -16.06 -4.66
CA GLY A 3 -14.41 -15.35 -4.17
C GLY A 3 -14.16 -13.88 -3.86
N VAL A 4 -12.93 -13.48 -3.53
CA VAL A 4 -12.60 -12.10 -3.14
C VAL A 4 -11.79 -11.39 -4.21
N GLY A 5 -10.86 -12.08 -4.82
CA GLY A 5 -9.79 -11.48 -5.62
C GLY A 5 -8.57 -11.22 -4.73
N SER A 6 -7.47 -11.90 -5.03
CA SER A 6 -6.31 -11.99 -4.12
C SER A 6 -5.68 -10.64 -3.77
N GLY A 7 -5.67 -9.69 -4.70
CA GLY A 7 -5.09 -8.35 -4.49
C GLY A 7 -5.80 -7.53 -3.42
N TRP A 8 -7.10 -7.74 -3.20
CA TRP A 8 -7.88 -7.03 -2.20
C TRP A 8 -7.48 -7.39 -0.76
N ILE A 9 -7.08 -8.64 -0.52
CA ILE A 9 -6.62 -9.09 0.80
C ILE A 9 -5.35 -8.32 1.18
N ILE A 10 -4.40 -8.21 0.26
CA ILE A 10 -3.17 -7.45 0.47
C ILE A 10 -3.50 -5.98 0.75
N GLY A 11 -4.34 -5.36 -0.08
CA GLY A 11 -4.71 -3.95 0.04
C GLY A 11 -5.40 -3.63 1.36
N PHE A 12 -6.29 -4.50 1.83
CA PHE A 12 -6.98 -4.32 3.13
C PHE A 12 -6.00 -4.35 4.30
N ILE A 13 -5.12 -5.35 4.36
CA ILE A 13 -4.12 -5.45 5.44
C ILE A 13 -3.13 -4.29 5.36
N ALA A 14 -2.70 -3.91 4.15
CA ALA A 14 -1.79 -2.80 3.93
C ALA A 14 -2.38 -1.46 4.42
N THR A 15 -3.64 -1.17 4.13
CA THR A 15 -4.33 0.06 4.58
C THR A 15 -4.32 0.18 6.10
N ILE A 16 -4.61 -0.92 6.81
CA ILE A 16 -4.57 -0.95 8.28
C ILE A 16 -3.13 -0.79 8.79
N HIS A 17 -2.18 -1.50 8.19
CA HIS A 17 -0.77 -1.42 8.57
C HIS A 17 -0.19 -0.02 8.40
N VAL A 18 -0.55 0.67 7.33
CA VAL A 18 -0.10 2.05 7.06
C VAL A 18 -0.51 3.01 8.17
N LEU A 19 -1.71 2.86 8.77
CA LEU A 19 -2.10 3.67 9.92
C LEU A 19 -1.14 3.50 11.10
N PHE A 20 -0.79 2.24 11.43
CA PHE A 20 0.10 1.94 12.55
C PHE A 20 1.54 2.41 12.28
N SER A 21 2.07 2.15 11.09
CA SER A 21 3.41 2.57 10.70
C SER A 21 3.55 4.09 10.62
N HIS A 22 2.53 4.79 10.14
CA HIS A 22 2.52 6.25 10.10
C HIS A 22 2.50 6.85 11.52
N ALA A 23 1.70 6.29 12.43
CA ALA A 23 1.69 6.72 13.82
C ALA A 23 3.04 6.44 14.52
N SER A 24 3.70 5.32 14.19
CA SER A 24 5.02 4.97 14.71
C SER A 24 6.09 5.98 14.30
N VAL A 25 6.33 6.13 13.00
CA VAL A 25 7.41 6.97 12.47
C VAL A 25 7.19 8.44 12.82
N GLY A 26 5.99 8.96 12.63
CA GLY A 26 5.67 10.34 13.01
C GLY A 26 5.78 10.57 14.51
N GLY A 27 5.37 9.59 15.33
CA GLY A 27 5.55 9.61 16.78
C GLY A 27 7.01 9.60 17.21
N ALA A 28 7.85 8.79 16.54
CA ALA A 28 9.28 8.71 16.81
C ALA A 28 10.00 10.05 16.58
N VAL A 29 9.70 10.70 15.46
CA VAL A 29 10.26 12.02 15.12
C VAL A 29 9.75 13.10 16.09
N LEU A 30 8.46 13.08 16.43
CA LEU A 30 7.89 13.99 17.41
C LEU A 30 8.56 13.81 18.78
N PHE A 31 8.84 12.58 19.20
CA PHE A 31 9.54 12.28 20.45
C PHE A 31 10.97 12.82 20.44
N ALA A 32 11.73 12.57 19.38
CA ALA A 32 13.09 13.08 19.26
C ALA A 32 13.13 14.62 19.39
N TRP A 33 12.19 15.30 18.74
CA TRP A 33 12.09 16.76 18.82
C TRP A 33 11.63 17.24 20.20
N LEU A 34 10.55 16.69 20.76
CA LEU A 34 10.00 17.12 22.03
C LEU A 34 10.93 16.81 23.21
N ALA A 35 11.62 15.65 23.22
CA ALA A 35 12.58 15.32 24.27
C ALA A 35 13.69 16.37 24.33
N ASN A 36 14.23 16.72 23.17
CA ASN A 36 15.25 17.76 23.08
C ASN A 36 14.73 19.15 23.52
N TYR A 37 13.52 19.51 23.10
CA TYR A 37 12.85 20.75 23.48
C TYR A 37 12.59 20.81 24.99
N ALA A 38 12.04 19.73 25.57
CA ALA A 38 11.72 19.63 26.99
C ALA A 38 12.95 19.82 27.86
N VAL A 39 14.08 19.19 27.51
CA VAL A 39 15.36 19.31 28.24
C VAL A 39 15.92 20.71 28.13
N ARG A 40 15.95 21.33 26.94
CA ARG A 40 16.51 22.67 26.75
C ARG A 40 15.71 23.79 27.42
N ARG A 41 14.39 23.57 27.59
CA ARG A 41 13.46 24.59 28.10
C ARG A 41 12.92 24.30 29.49
N ASP A 42 13.43 23.25 30.14
CA ASP A 42 12.97 22.79 31.46
C ASP A 42 11.44 22.64 31.54
N LYS A 43 10.87 21.84 30.63
CA LYS A 43 9.44 21.62 30.53
C LYS A 43 9.06 20.16 30.84
N PRO A 44 8.98 19.78 32.14
CA PRO A 44 8.76 18.41 32.59
C PRO A 44 7.42 17.80 32.08
N ALA A 45 6.41 18.63 31.83
CA ALA A 45 5.12 18.18 31.32
C ALA A 45 5.23 17.45 29.99
N TYR A 46 6.15 17.84 29.11
CA TYR A 46 6.40 17.12 27.86
C TYR A 46 6.99 15.73 28.11
N LEU A 47 7.84 15.56 29.11
CA LEU A 47 8.41 14.26 29.47
C LEU A 47 7.33 13.33 30.05
N ALA A 48 6.40 13.85 30.84
CA ALA A 48 5.26 13.09 31.35
C ALA A 48 4.33 12.62 30.20
N PHE A 49 4.08 13.50 29.23
CA PHE A 49 3.33 13.14 28.03
C PHE A 49 4.02 12.03 27.22
N PHE A 50 5.34 12.10 27.06
CA PHE A 50 6.14 11.08 26.38
C PHE A 50 5.92 9.69 26.95
N ARG A 51 6.00 9.54 28.26
CA ARG A 51 5.83 8.24 28.90
C ARG A 51 4.46 7.63 28.56
N ARG A 52 3.41 8.45 28.61
CA ARG A 52 2.04 8.02 28.32
C ARG A 52 1.87 7.70 26.82
N TYR A 53 2.40 8.55 25.95
CA TYR A 53 2.28 8.38 24.51
C TYR A 53 3.19 7.24 24.02
N GLY A 54 4.40 7.09 24.56
CA GLY A 54 5.28 5.97 24.23
C GLY A 54 4.66 4.62 24.58
N LEU A 55 4.02 4.49 25.75
CA LEU A 55 3.28 3.28 26.11
C LEU A 55 2.10 3.02 25.15
N PHE A 56 1.39 4.07 24.76
CA PHE A 56 0.31 3.94 23.77
C PHE A 56 0.85 3.49 22.41
N LEU A 57 1.94 4.08 21.92
CA LEU A 57 2.57 3.68 20.67
C LEU A 57 3.13 2.26 20.72
N LEU A 58 3.70 1.84 21.85
CA LEU A 58 4.19 0.47 22.01
C LEU A 58 3.07 -0.56 21.74
N ILE A 59 1.88 -0.30 22.22
CA ILE A 59 0.73 -1.20 22.01
C ILE A 59 0.10 -0.96 20.63
N PHE A 60 -0.28 0.28 20.34
CA PHE A 60 -1.03 0.63 19.13
C PHE A 60 -0.22 0.45 17.86
N SER A 61 1.03 0.89 17.83
CA SER A 61 1.85 0.84 16.61
C SER A 61 2.73 -0.41 16.56
N TYR A 62 3.47 -0.71 17.63
CA TYR A 62 4.45 -1.79 17.54
C TYR A 62 3.85 -3.18 17.72
N VAL A 63 2.88 -3.39 18.63
CA VAL A 63 2.22 -4.70 18.75
C VAL A 63 1.32 -4.95 17.53
N LEU A 64 0.41 -4.02 17.20
CA LEU A 64 -0.50 -4.21 16.06
C LEU A 64 0.23 -4.12 14.72
N GLY A 65 1.24 -3.27 14.61
CA GLY A 65 2.09 -3.18 13.43
C GLY A 65 2.90 -4.45 13.18
N SER A 66 3.43 -5.08 14.26
CA SER A 66 4.16 -6.37 14.17
C SER A 66 3.26 -7.55 13.79
N ILE A 67 1.96 -7.44 13.95
CA ILE A 67 0.99 -8.44 13.47
C ILE A 67 0.66 -8.17 11.99
N THR A 68 0.37 -6.93 11.66
CA THR A 68 -0.08 -6.55 10.31
C THR A 68 1.04 -6.53 9.28
N GLY A 69 2.29 -6.22 9.66
CA GLY A 69 3.46 -6.27 8.78
C GLY A 69 3.71 -7.68 8.23
N PRO A 70 3.97 -8.69 9.08
CA PRO A 70 4.02 -10.09 8.66
C PRO A 70 2.74 -10.57 7.97
N GLY A 71 1.57 -10.01 8.34
CA GLY A 71 0.31 -10.27 7.65
C GLY A 71 0.33 -9.87 6.18
N ILE A 72 0.94 -8.70 5.83
CA ILE A 72 1.14 -8.30 4.43
C ILE A 72 2.07 -9.28 3.72
N TRP A 73 3.19 -9.65 4.34
CA TRP A 73 4.13 -10.62 3.77
C TRP A 73 3.48 -11.96 3.48
N PHE A 74 2.71 -12.48 4.41
CA PHE A 74 1.97 -13.73 4.26
C PHE A 74 0.95 -13.65 3.13
N ALA A 75 0.13 -12.58 3.11
CA ALA A 75 -0.87 -12.35 2.07
C ALA A 75 -0.20 -12.18 0.69
N ALA A 76 0.91 -11.42 0.60
CA ALA A 76 1.64 -11.20 -0.64
C ALA A 76 2.29 -12.49 -1.16
N THR A 77 2.83 -13.33 -0.27
CA THR A 77 3.43 -14.63 -0.65
C THR A 77 2.40 -15.57 -1.28
N ILE A 78 1.16 -15.56 -0.78
CA ILE A 78 0.07 -16.39 -1.33
C ILE A 78 -0.52 -15.77 -2.59
N ALA A 79 -0.79 -14.46 -2.57
CA ALA A 79 -1.57 -13.80 -3.61
C ALA A 79 -0.72 -13.24 -4.76
N SER A 80 0.55 -12.95 -4.52
CA SER A 80 1.47 -12.36 -5.48
C SER A 80 2.89 -12.92 -5.36
N PRO A 81 3.07 -14.25 -5.47
CA PRO A 81 4.35 -14.90 -5.19
C PRO A 81 5.50 -14.40 -6.08
N ARG A 82 5.27 -14.15 -7.37
CA ARG A 82 6.31 -13.60 -8.26
C ARG A 82 6.55 -12.12 -8.00
N GLY A 83 5.52 -11.36 -7.64
CA GLY A 83 5.66 -9.95 -7.26
C GLY A 83 6.54 -9.79 -6.02
N ILE A 84 6.26 -10.54 -4.95
CA ILE A 84 7.09 -10.49 -3.73
C ILE A 84 8.48 -11.06 -3.96
N SER A 85 8.62 -12.12 -4.75
CA SER A 85 9.92 -12.67 -5.15
C SER A 85 10.77 -11.64 -5.88
N ALA A 86 10.18 -10.88 -6.81
CA ALA A 86 10.87 -9.80 -7.51
C ALA A 86 11.42 -8.74 -6.55
N LEU A 87 10.63 -8.34 -5.55
CA LEU A 87 11.06 -7.36 -4.55
C LEU A 87 12.15 -7.91 -3.64
N ILE A 88 12.05 -9.18 -3.20
CA ILE A 88 13.06 -9.81 -2.36
C ILE A 88 14.39 -9.92 -3.10
N HIS A 89 14.39 -10.45 -4.32
CA HIS A 89 15.63 -10.63 -5.09
C HIS A 89 16.29 -9.32 -5.49
N SER A 90 15.49 -8.28 -5.77
CA SER A 90 16.03 -6.96 -6.09
C SER A 90 16.61 -6.25 -4.88
N PHE A 91 16.08 -6.50 -3.65
CA PHE A 91 16.36 -5.68 -2.48
C PHE A 91 16.68 -6.50 -1.20
N VAL A 92 17.24 -7.69 -1.31
CA VAL A 92 17.47 -8.58 -0.16
C VAL A 92 18.21 -7.89 1.01
N TRP A 93 19.26 -7.12 0.72
CA TRP A 93 20.04 -6.43 1.74
C TRP A 93 19.32 -5.21 2.33
N LEU A 94 18.48 -4.55 1.54
CA LEU A 94 17.65 -3.45 2.04
C LEU A 94 16.55 -4.00 2.96
N TRP A 95 15.93 -5.11 2.61
CA TRP A 95 15.00 -5.81 3.51
C TRP A 95 15.68 -6.23 4.83
N ALA A 96 16.89 -6.79 4.75
CA ALA A 96 17.65 -7.14 5.95
C ALA A 96 17.97 -5.90 6.80
N SER A 97 18.34 -4.79 6.18
CA SER A 97 18.61 -3.52 6.86
C SER A 97 17.35 -2.95 7.52
N GLU A 98 16.21 -3.04 6.85
CA GLU A 98 14.91 -2.61 7.39
C GLU A 98 14.58 -3.37 8.69
N TRP A 99 14.77 -4.70 8.71
CA TRP A 99 14.61 -5.50 9.91
C TRP A 99 15.50 -5.04 11.08
N VAL A 100 16.74 -4.67 10.80
CA VAL A 100 17.64 -4.13 11.82
C VAL A 100 17.11 -2.81 12.37
N PHE A 101 16.69 -1.89 11.51
CA PHE A 101 16.11 -0.63 11.95
C PHE A 101 14.82 -0.83 12.73
N PHE A 102 13.95 -1.73 12.30
CA PHE A 102 12.72 -2.07 13.04
C PHE A 102 13.03 -2.64 14.44
N VAL A 103 14.04 -3.50 14.59
CA VAL A 103 14.48 -4.00 15.91
C VAL A 103 14.98 -2.84 16.79
N ILE A 104 15.75 -1.91 16.23
CA ILE A 104 16.21 -0.71 16.95
C ILE A 104 15.01 0.15 17.38
N GLU A 105 13.97 0.28 16.54
CA GLU A 105 12.75 1.01 16.90
C GLU A 105 12.00 0.35 18.07
N VAL A 106 11.80 -0.97 18.01
CA VAL A 106 11.10 -1.72 19.08
C VAL A 106 11.87 -1.59 20.41
N ILE A 107 13.19 -1.78 20.38
CA ILE A 107 14.04 -1.59 21.55
C ILE A 107 13.99 -0.12 22.01
N GLY A 108 14.07 0.83 21.08
CA GLY A 108 14.05 2.25 21.35
C GLY A 108 12.78 2.70 22.06
N VAL A 109 11.60 2.34 21.57
CA VAL A 109 10.33 2.70 22.21
C VAL A 109 10.18 2.03 23.60
N TYR A 110 10.62 0.77 23.72
CA TYR A 110 10.63 0.08 25.01
C TYR A 110 11.53 0.80 26.02
N LEU A 111 12.76 1.15 25.64
CA LEU A 111 13.69 1.89 26.49
C LEU A 111 13.16 3.28 26.85
N LEU A 112 12.53 3.99 25.91
CA LEU A 112 11.91 5.30 26.18
C LEU A 112 10.83 5.21 27.26
N VAL A 113 10.02 4.17 27.25
CA VAL A 113 8.97 3.95 28.25
C VAL A 113 9.57 3.48 29.57
N TYR A 114 10.46 2.49 29.53
CA TYR A 114 11.01 1.85 30.72
C TYR A 114 11.98 2.76 31.50
N LEU A 115 12.84 3.49 30.79
CA LEU A 115 13.86 4.36 31.40
C LEU A 115 13.35 5.77 31.70
N ALA A 116 12.13 6.11 31.37
CA ALA A 116 11.55 7.42 31.67
C ALA A 116 11.58 7.71 33.19
N GLY A 117 12.32 8.74 33.60
CA GLY A 117 12.56 9.11 34.99
C GLY A 117 13.57 8.23 35.75
N ARG A 118 14.21 7.26 35.09
CA ARG A 118 15.27 6.39 35.67
C ARG A 118 16.66 6.72 35.16
N VAL A 119 16.76 7.46 34.08
CA VAL A 119 18.01 7.94 33.49
C VAL A 119 17.99 9.46 33.41
N ASP A 120 19.17 10.08 33.28
CA ASP A 120 19.27 11.51 33.08
C ASP A 120 18.63 11.96 31.75
N ALA A 121 18.23 13.23 31.69
CA ALA A 121 17.53 13.80 30.56
C ALA A 121 18.32 13.75 29.23
N ARG A 122 19.66 13.81 29.30
CA ARG A 122 20.50 13.69 28.09
C ARG A 122 20.47 12.28 27.52
N THR A 123 20.59 11.28 28.40
CA THR A 123 20.51 9.86 27.97
C THR A 123 19.14 9.56 27.39
N HIS A 124 18.05 10.02 28.02
CA HIS A 124 16.70 9.85 27.47
C HIS A 124 16.54 10.52 26.09
N THR A 125 17.09 11.72 25.92
CA THR A 125 17.10 12.44 24.63
C THR A 125 17.91 11.69 23.57
N ARG A 126 19.07 11.11 23.91
CA ARG A 126 19.87 10.31 22.96
C ARG A 126 19.09 9.09 22.47
N ILE A 127 18.43 8.37 23.38
CA ILE A 127 17.56 7.23 23.00
C ILE A 127 16.45 7.70 22.06
N SER A 128 15.79 8.83 22.34
CA SER A 128 14.76 9.38 21.47
C SER A 128 15.29 9.73 20.07
N VAL A 129 16.49 10.29 19.97
CA VAL A 129 17.11 10.63 18.68
C VAL A 129 17.46 9.37 17.90
N ILE A 130 18.06 8.35 18.54
CA ILE A 130 18.38 7.06 17.87
C ILE A 130 17.09 6.41 17.38
N PHE A 131 16.06 6.38 18.20
CA PHE A 131 14.73 5.88 17.82
C PHE A 131 14.15 6.62 16.61
N GLY A 132 14.18 7.97 16.62
CA GLY A 132 13.71 8.79 15.50
C GLY A 132 14.51 8.58 14.21
N LEU A 133 15.84 8.44 14.30
CA LEU A 133 16.70 8.18 13.14
C LEU A 133 16.45 6.78 12.56
N ALA A 134 16.30 5.76 13.40
CA ALA A 134 15.97 4.42 12.94
C ALA A 134 14.62 4.41 12.22
N SER A 135 13.60 5.09 12.76
CA SER A 135 12.28 5.19 12.13
C SER A 135 12.31 5.91 10.77
N VAL A 136 13.11 6.96 10.63
CA VAL A 136 13.30 7.62 9.33
C VAL A 136 14.07 6.73 8.35
N ALA A 137 15.04 5.94 8.82
CA ALA A 137 15.75 4.97 7.99
C ALA A 137 14.82 3.84 7.50
N THR A 138 13.98 3.28 8.38
CA THR A 138 12.91 2.33 7.99
C THR A 138 12.00 2.94 6.93
N LEU A 139 11.53 4.18 7.14
CA LEU A 139 10.70 4.87 6.16
C LEU A 139 11.39 4.98 4.80
N LEU A 140 12.68 5.36 4.75
CA LEU A 140 13.44 5.48 3.51
C LEU A 140 13.52 4.14 2.77
N VAL A 141 13.86 3.06 3.49
CA VAL A 141 13.98 1.72 2.88
C VAL A 141 12.64 1.28 2.30
N ILE A 142 11.56 1.36 3.07
CA ILE A 142 10.24 0.95 2.59
C ILE A 142 9.78 1.79 1.41
N VAL A 143 9.97 3.12 1.46
CA VAL A 143 9.53 4.00 0.36
C VAL A 143 10.34 3.76 -0.92
N GLY A 144 11.63 3.49 -0.83
CA GLY A 144 12.42 3.15 -2.03
C GLY A 144 11.94 1.85 -2.70
N ILE A 145 11.60 0.83 -1.91
CA ILE A 145 11.02 -0.41 -2.43
C ILE A 145 9.62 -0.16 -3.03
N LEU A 146 8.78 0.64 -2.37
CA LEU A 146 7.47 1.03 -2.89
C LEU A 146 7.56 1.87 -4.18
N SER A 147 8.58 2.72 -4.28
CA SER A 147 8.87 3.47 -5.50
C SER A 147 9.20 2.54 -6.67
N PHE A 148 10.06 1.55 -6.45
CA PHE A 148 10.36 0.51 -7.45
C PHE A 148 9.13 -0.33 -7.84
N MET A 149 8.20 -0.56 -6.93
CA MET A 149 6.94 -1.24 -7.28
C MET A 149 6.17 -0.49 -8.36
N LEU A 150 6.24 0.84 -8.35
CA LEU A 150 5.60 1.67 -9.36
C LEU A 150 6.40 1.66 -10.66
N TRP A 151 7.70 1.95 -10.58
CA TRP A 151 8.66 1.79 -11.67
C TRP A 151 10.11 1.72 -11.14
N PRO A 152 11.07 1.13 -11.91
CA PRO A 152 12.48 1.23 -11.57
C PRO A 152 12.96 2.67 -11.53
N GLY A 153 13.90 2.98 -10.63
CA GLY A 153 14.39 4.35 -10.44
C GLY A 153 15.02 5.00 -11.68
N GLN A 154 15.66 4.19 -12.52
CA GLN A 154 16.28 4.65 -13.79
C GLN A 154 15.61 3.97 -14.98
N ALA A 155 15.43 4.72 -16.07
CA ALA A 155 14.72 4.26 -17.26
C ALA A 155 15.38 3.05 -17.95
N ASP A 156 16.70 2.91 -17.87
CA ASP A 156 17.49 1.83 -18.43
C ASP A 156 17.74 0.67 -17.44
N TRP A 157 17.13 0.69 -16.26
CA TRP A 157 17.36 -0.31 -15.22
C TRP A 157 17.13 -1.75 -15.70
N HIS A 158 16.16 -1.98 -16.57
CA HIS A 158 15.90 -3.32 -17.13
C HIS A 158 17.09 -3.89 -17.87
N GLN A 159 17.97 -3.04 -18.44
CA GLN A 159 19.19 -3.41 -19.15
C GLN A 159 20.42 -3.48 -18.23
N THR A 160 20.55 -2.50 -17.32
CA THR A 160 21.75 -2.29 -16.51
C THR A 160 21.66 -2.95 -15.14
N GLY A 161 20.49 -3.04 -14.56
CA GLY A 161 20.27 -3.52 -13.20
C GLY A 161 20.81 -2.58 -12.14
N GLY A 162 21.09 -3.14 -10.96
CA GLY A 162 21.66 -2.41 -9.83
C GLY A 162 20.65 -2.01 -8.78
N VAL A 163 20.97 -2.34 -7.52
CA VAL A 163 20.05 -2.12 -6.38
C VAL A 163 19.79 -0.63 -6.17
N LEU A 164 20.85 0.19 -6.17
CA LEU A 164 20.72 1.62 -5.93
C LEU A 164 20.01 2.34 -7.09
N ASN A 165 20.22 1.90 -8.32
CA ASN A 165 19.57 2.45 -9.50
C ASN A 165 18.08 2.13 -9.55
N ALA A 166 17.69 0.98 -9.00
CA ALA A 166 16.28 0.61 -8.82
C ALA A 166 15.61 1.42 -7.71
N PHE A 167 16.35 1.68 -6.63
CA PHE A 167 15.86 2.23 -5.38
C PHE A 167 15.76 3.77 -5.40
N PHE A 168 16.82 4.46 -5.87
CA PHE A 168 16.89 5.91 -5.90
C PHE A 168 16.41 6.47 -7.26
N GLY A 169 15.10 6.62 -7.40
CA GLY A 169 14.50 7.34 -8.52
C GLY A 169 13.98 8.71 -8.14
N GLU A 170 13.52 9.47 -9.11
CA GLU A 170 12.87 10.76 -8.89
C GLU A 170 11.69 10.66 -7.92
N ASN A 171 10.97 9.55 -7.97
CA ASN A 171 9.80 9.30 -7.14
C ASN A 171 10.15 9.05 -5.67
N THR A 172 11.31 8.47 -5.33
CA THR A 172 11.64 7.99 -3.99
C THR A 172 11.55 9.09 -2.93
N PHE A 173 12.23 10.21 -3.15
CA PHE A 173 12.25 11.31 -2.17
C PHE A 173 10.95 12.12 -2.17
N ALA A 174 10.30 12.26 -3.32
CA ALA A 174 8.99 12.91 -3.42
C ALA A 174 7.94 12.12 -2.62
N GLN A 175 7.89 10.81 -2.82
CA GLN A 175 6.99 9.91 -2.09
C GLN A 175 7.33 9.88 -0.59
N MET A 176 8.62 9.81 -0.23
CA MET A 176 9.07 9.85 1.17
C MET A 176 8.60 11.12 1.87
N THR A 177 8.77 12.28 1.24
CA THR A 177 8.36 13.56 1.80
C THR A 177 6.85 13.64 1.98
N ALA A 178 6.07 13.23 0.98
CA ALA A 178 4.61 13.20 1.08
C ALA A 178 4.14 12.30 2.23
N ARG A 179 4.69 11.09 2.34
CA ARG A 179 4.38 10.16 3.43
C ARG A 179 4.78 10.72 4.79
N PHE A 180 5.95 11.31 4.91
CA PHE A 180 6.41 11.91 6.14
C PHE A 180 5.46 13.01 6.65
N MET A 181 4.97 13.86 5.75
CA MET A 181 3.99 14.88 6.09
C MET A 181 2.66 14.26 6.56
N PHE A 182 2.18 13.20 5.88
CA PHE A 182 0.98 12.48 6.33
C PHE A 182 1.19 11.82 7.70
N MET A 183 2.38 11.32 7.99
CA MET A 183 2.74 10.78 9.30
C MET A 183 2.63 11.82 10.42
N LEU A 184 3.03 13.07 10.18
CA LEU A 184 2.85 14.16 11.14
C LEU A 184 1.37 14.45 11.42
N THR A 185 0.53 14.42 10.39
CA THR A 185 -0.92 14.58 10.51
C THR A 185 -1.52 13.47 11.39
N ILE A 186 -1.21 12.22 11.08
CA ILE A 186 -1.70 11.06 11.85
C ILE A 186 -1.19 11.10 13.30
N THR A 187 0.08 11.45 13.51
CA THR A 187 0.66 11.59 14.86
C THR A 187 -0.06 12.65 15.67
N GLY A 188 -0.41 13.79 15.05
CA GLY A 188 -1.19 14.86 15.70
C GLY A 188 -2.55 14.38 16.19
N VAL A 189 -3.24 13.55 15.39
CA VAL A 189 -4.55 13.00 15.77
C VAL A 189 -4.42 11.86 16.79
N VAL A 190 -3.56 10.88 16.52
CA VAL A 190 -3.36 9.70 17.39
C VAL A 190 -2.81 10.13 18.77
N GLY A 191 -1.88 11.10 18.82
CA GLY A 191 -1.42 11.71 20.05
C GLY A 191 -2.54 12.39 20.84
N GLY A 192 -3.56 12.88 20.14
CA GLY A 192 -4.76 13.45 20.73
C GLY A 192 -5.55 12.47 21.62
N MET A 193 -5.50 11.15 21.34
CA MET A 193 -6.14 10.15 22.22
C MET A 193 -5.52 10.14 23.61
N VAL A 194 -4.21 10.33 23.69
CA VAL A 194 -3.47 10.38 24.96
C VAL A 194 -3.60 11.75 25.61
N ALA A 195 -3.41 12.82 24.83
CA ALA A 195 -3.53 14.20 25.32
C ALA A 195 -4.93 14.52 25.84
N GLY A 196 -5.96 13.92 25.26
CA GLY A 196 -7.36 14.07 25.70
C GLY A 196 -7.63 13.58 27.12
N ARG A 197 -6.76 12.71 27.68
CA ARG A 197 -6.84 12.19 29.05
C ARG A 197 -6.12 13.07 30.09
N ILE A 198 -5.38 14.08 29.68
CA ILE A 198 -4.68 14.99 30.58
C ILE A 198 -5.73 15.80 31.34
N ALA A 199 -5.68 15.75 32.69
CA ALA A 199 -6.62 16.44 33.57
C ALA A 199 -6.25 17.92 33.73
N ASP A 200 -4.96 18.22 33.87
CA ASP A 200 -4.47 19.58 33.99
C ASP A 200 -4.74 20.38 32.71
N ARG A 201 -5.33 21.55 32.86
CA ARG A 201 -5.78 22.39 31.74
C ARG A 201 -4.63 23.04 30.98
N GLU A 202 -3.57 23.44 31.68
CA GLU A 202 -2.43 24.12 31.10
C GLU A 202 -1.54 23.10 30.35
N GLU A 203 -1.25 21.96 30.99
CA GLU A 203 -0.53 20.85 30.36
C GLU A 203 -1.26 20.37 29.09
N LYS A 204 -2.57 20.14 29.19
CA LYS A 204 -3.40 19.76 28.04
C LYS A 204 -3.35 20.78 26.91
N ALA A 205 -3.47 22.07 27.24
CA ALA A 205 -3.43 23.13 26.23
C ALA A 205 -2.08 23.19 25.53
N MET A 206 -0.99 23.05 26.29
CA MET A 206 0.37 23.03 25.73
C MET A 206 0.58 21.87 24.79
N ILE A 207 0.22 20.65 25.19
CA ILE A 207 0.38 19.43 24.37
C ILE A 207 -0.54 19.46 23.14
N ALA A 208 -1.81 19.85 23.32
CA ALA A 208 -2.76 19.95 22.22
C ALA A 208 -2.28 20.92 21.12
N ARG A 209 -1.72 22.07 21.50
CA ARG A 209 -1.16 23.03 20.54
C ARG A 209 0.03 22.47 19.78
N VAL A 210 0.93 21.73 20.44
CA VAL A 210 2.07 21.07 19.78
C VAL A 210 1.59 20.01 18.77
N LEU A 211 0.64 19.15 19.18
CA LEU A 211 0.06 18.14 18.29
C LEU A 211 -0.68 18.78 17.12
N SER A 212 -1.43 19.85 17.37
CA SER A 212 -2.13 20.59 16.31
C SER A 212 -1.15 21.28 15.36
N ALA A 213 -0.07 21.86 15.86
CA ALA A 213 0.98 22.46 15.02
C ALA A 213 1.64 21.41 14.12
N ALA A 214 2.02 20.25 14.67
CA ALA A 214 2.57 19.14 13.90
C ALA A 214 1.55 18.67 12.83
N GLY A 215 0.28 18.53 13.20
CA GLY A 215 -0.78 18.13 12.28
C GLY A 215 -1.02 19.14 11.15
N ILE A 216 -1.05 20.44 11.44
CA ILE A 216 -1.19 21.48 10.42
C ILE A 216 0.04 21.51 9.48
N ILE A 217 1.26 21.41 10.03
CA ILE A 217 2.47 21.27 9.21
C ILE A 217 2.35 20.05 8.30
N GLY A 218 1.87 18.94 8.85
CA GLY A 218 1.62 17.72 8.09
C GLY A 218 0.62 17.90 6.95
N VAL A 219 -0.52 18.54 7.20
CA VAL A 219 -1.55 18.77 6.16
C VAL A 219 -1.04 19.75 5.09
N VAL A 220 -0.51 20.89 5.49
CA VAL A 220 -0.05 21.92 4.55
C VAL A 220 1.19 21.44 3.78
N GLY A 221 2.19 20.92 4.48
CA GLY A 221 3.38 20.34 3.86
C GLY A 221 3.04 19.14 2.98
N GLY A 222 2.05 18.32 3.41
CA GLY A 222 1.53 17.19 2.66
C GLY A 222 0.93 17.59 1.32
N TYR A 223 0.21 18.70 1.25
CA TYR A 223 -0.31 19.21 -0.02
C TYR A 223 0.82 19.53 -1.02
N PHE A 224 1.85 20.26 -0.59
CA PHE A 224 2.97 20.59 -1.47
C PHE A 224 3.82 19.37 -1.84
N ALA A 225 4.09 18.49 -0.86
CA ALA A 225 4.82 17.26 -1.09
C ALA A 225 4.07 16.30 -2.03
N PHE A 226 2.75 16.22 -1.90
CA PHE A 226 1.92 15.43 -2.81
C PHE A 226 1.94 16.01 -4.24
N ARG A 227 1.89 17.35 -4.37
CA ARG A 227 2.05 17.99 -5.69
C ARG A 227 3.39 17.63 -6.32
N TRP A 228 4.48 17.65 -5.53
CA TRP A 228 5.79 17.19 -6.00
C TRP A 228 5.76 15.72 -6.38
N TYR A 229 5.22 14.85 -5.52
CA TYR A 229 5.08 13.42 -5.82
C TYR A 229 4.37 13.18 -7.15
N MET A 230 3.28 13.89 -7.40
CA MET A 230 2.55 13.77 -8.67
C MET A 230 3.43 14.08 -9.89
N THR A 231 4.33 15.07 -9.83
CA THR A 231 5.22 15.40 -10.97
C THR A 231 6.26 14.33 -11.31
N THR A 232 6.44 13.35 -10.42
CA THR A 232 7.40 12.24 -10.60
C THR A 232 6.76 10.95 -11.09
N LEU A 233 5.44 10.96 -11.35
CA LEU A 233 4.72 9.79 -11.84
C LEU A 233 4.90 9.59 -13.34
N PRO A 234 4.96 8.33 -13.84
CA PRO A 234 4.98 8.04 -15.26
C PRO A 234 3.63 8.32 -15.93
N ASP A 235 3.63 8.60 -17.22
CA ASP A 235 2.41 8.89 -18.00
C ASP A 235 1.35 7.81 -17.84
N ILE A 236 1.75 6.54 -17.86
CA ILE A 236 0.85 5.40 -17.66
C ILE A 236 0.11 5.45 -16.31
N ALA A 237 0.73 6.01 -15.25
CA ALA A 237 0.07 6.17 -13.96
C ALA A 237 -1.06 7.21 -14.04
N TYR A 238 -0.86 8.29 -14.79
CA TYR A 238 -1.93 9.28 -15.04
C TYR A 238 -3.08 8.70 -15.83
N GLU A 239 -2.79 7.94 -16.90
CA GLU A 239 -3.81 7.30 -17.72
C GLU A 239 -4.64 6.30 -16.89
N THR A 240 -3.99 5.46 -16.07
CA THR A 240 -4.69 4.52 -15.21
C THR A 240 -5.53 5.22 -14.14
N MET A 241 -5.03 6.29 -13.54
CA MET A 241 -5.80 7.10 -12.59
C MET A 241 -7.01 7.76 -13.26
N ALA A 242 -6.82 8.39 -14.42
CA ALA A 242 -7.90 9.07 -15.15
C ALA A 242 -9.05 8.13 -15.51
N THR A 243 -8.76 6.85 -15.76
CA THR A 243 -9.76 5.86 -16.17
C THR A 243 -10.35 5.04 -15.03
N ARG A 244 -9.69 5.00 -13.86
CA ARG A 244 -10.03 4.03 -12.79
C ARG A 244 -10.23 4.61 -11.40
N LEU A 245 -9.81 5.82 -11.13
CA LEU A 245 -10.13 6.44 -9.85
C LEU A 245 -11.64 6.62 -9.74
N PRO A 246 -12.25 6.24 -8.61
CA PRO A 246 -13.65 6.54 -8.35
C PRO A 246 -13.91 8.06 -8.41
N GLU A 247 -15.04 8.47 -8.95
CA GLU A 247 -15.45 9.89 -8.98
C GLU A 247 -15.44 10.53 -7.58
N SER A 248 -15.76 9.75 -6.54
CA SER A 248 -15.74 10.17 -5.14
C SER A 248 -14.34 10.41 -4.57
N PHE A 249 -13.26 9.98 -5.24
CA PHE A 249 -11.89 10.08 -4.71
C PHE A 249 -11.51 11.50 -4.31
N GLY A 250 -11.67 12.44 -5.22
CA GLY A 250 -11.35 13.86 -4.96
C GLY A 250 -12.16 14.45 -3.80
N MET A 251 -13.44 14.12 -3.70
CA MET A 251 -14.32 14.56 -2.60
C MET A 251 -13.89 13.94 -1.26
N MET A 252 -13.54 12.64 -1.23
CA MET A 252 -13.08 11.98 0.00
C MET A 252 -11.76 12.58 0.49
N MET A 253 -10.80 12.81 -0.41
CA MET A 253 -9.52 13.44 -0.07
C MET A 253 -9.73 14.88 0.45
N ALA A 254 -10.56 15.67 -0.20
CA ALA A 254 -10.91 17.04 0.24
C ALA A 254 -11.60 17.03 1.61
N ALA A 255 -12.52 16.09 1.85
CA ALA A 255 -13.17 15.91 3.14
C ALA A 255 -12.15 15.54 4.23
N SER A 256 -11.25 14.60 3.95
CA SER A 256 -10.18 14.21 4.89
C SER A 256 -9.29 15.39 5.29
N ILE A 257 -8.88 16.19 4.31
CA ILE A 257 -8.09 17.41 4.54
C ILE A 257 -8.90 18.43 5.36
N GLY A 258 -10.14 18.71 4.96
CA GLY A 258 -11.00 19.70 5.60
C GLY A 258 -11.30 19.36 7.06
N VAL A 259 -11.67 18.11 7.36
CA VAL A 259 -11.95 17.68 8.74
C VAL A 259 -10.67 17.66 9.60
N SER A 260 -9.52 17.33 9.00
CA SER A 260 -8.23 17.36 9.70
C SER A 260 -7.81 18.77 10.06
N VAL A 261 -7.91 19.72 9.12
CA VAL A 261 -7.62 21.14 9.37
C VAL A 261 -8.56 21.70 10.45
N LEU A 262 -9.87 21.44 10.34
CA LEU A 262 -10.85 21.86 11.33
C LEU A 262 -10.54 21.30 12.72
N TYR A 263 -10.23 20.00 12.81
CA TYR A 263 -9.84 19.34 14.06
C TYR A 263 -8.65 20.03 14.70
N PHE A 264 -7.58 20.28 13.95
CA PHE A 264 -6.37 20.90 14.49
C PHE A 264 -6.58 22.38 14.89
N ILE A 265 -7.32 23.14 14.09
CA ILE A 265 -7.67 24.53 14.46
C ILE A 265 -8.49 24.56 15.75
N VAL A 266 -9.54 23.75 15.85
CA VAL A 266 -10.41 23.70 17.04
C VAL A 266 -9.65 23.26 18.28
N THR A 267 -8.80 22.23 18.17
CA THR A 267 -8.03 21.70 19.31
C THR A 267 -6.88 22.61 19.72
N ALA A 268 -6.31 23.40 18.81
CA ALA A 268 -5.34 24.44 19.14
C ALA A 268 -5.99 25.63 19.87
N TRP A 269 -7.19 26.07 19.38
CA TRP A 269 -7.90 27.21 19.94
C TRP A 269 -8.61 26.89 21.25
N LYS A 270 -9.33 25.75 21.29
CA LYS A 270 -10.08 25.28 22.46
C LYS A 270 -9.55 23.88 22.90
N PRO A 271 -8.36 23.78 23.51
CA PRO A 271 -7.75 22.50 23.88
C PRO A 271 -8.64 21.62 24.78
N GLN A 272 -9.56 22.23 25.52
CA GLN A 272 -10.49 21.50 26.40
C GLN A 272 -11.51 20.64 25.64
N VAL A 273 -11.73 20.92 24.35
CA VAL A 273 -12.58 20.10 23.47
C VAL A 273 -11.91 18.76 23.15
N LEU A 274 -10.57 18.69 23.23
CA LEU A 274 -9.82 17.47 22.94
C LEU A 274 -10.21 16.37 23.94
N ARG A 275 -10.84 15.34 23.45
CA ARG A 275 -11.27 14.13 24.17
C ARG A 275 -10.72 12.90 23.46
N PRO A 276 -10.43 11.79 24.16
CA PRO A 276 -9.93 10.57 23.53
C PRO A 276 -10.84 10.04 22.43
N TRP A 277 -12.16 10.08 22.65
CA TRP A 277 -13.13 9.62 21.66
C TRP A 277 -13.14 10.47 20.39
N LEU A 278 -12.97 11.80 20.53
CA LEU A 278 -12.91 12.72 19.38
C LEU A 278 -11.68 12.40 18.52
N ALA A 279 -10.52 12.22 19.15
CA ALA A 279 -9.32 11.80 18.44
C ALA A 279 -9.48 10.40 17.82
N GLY A 280 -10.18 9.48 18.50
CA GLY A 280 -10.52 8.17 17.95
C GLY A 280 -11.40 8.26 16.69
N VAL A 281 -12.46 9.05 16.73
CA VAL A 281 -13.32 9.29 15.56
C VAL A 281 -12.52 9.93 14.42
N MET A 282 -11.64 10.88 14.72
CA MET A 282 -10.78 11.49 13.70
C MET A 282 -9.78 10.49 13.10
N THR A 283 -9.25 9.56 13.90
CA THR A 283 -8.38 8.49 13.38
C THR A 283 -9.13 7.61 12.38
N VAL A 284 -10.37 7.22 12.71
CA VAL A 284 -11.23 6.46 11.79
C VAL A 284 -11.58 7.28 10.55
N ALA A 285 -11.89 8.58 10.71
CA ALA A 285 -12.17 9.45 9.58
C ALA A 285 -10.98 9.57 8.62
N ILE A 286 -9.75 9.73 9.13
CA ILE A 286 -8.53 9.75 8.29
C ILE A 286 -8.30 8.38 7.63
N LEU A 287 -8.54 7.28 8.33
CA LEU A 287 -8.41 5.94 7.76
C LEU A 287 -9.36 5.75 6.56
N VAL A 288 -10.62 6.13 6.72
CA VAL A 288 -11.67 5.89 5.71
C VAL A 288 -11.64 6.93 4.59
N LEU A 289 -11.45 8.21 4.90
CA LEU A 289 -11.53 9.31 3.93
C LEU A 289 -10.17 9.67 3.31
N GLY A 290 -9.07 9.27 3.93
CA GLY A 290 -7.71 9.61 3.50
C GLY A 290 -6.90 8.38 3.09
N LEU A 291 -6.53 7.53 4.06
CA LEU A 291 -5.63 6.41 3.81
C LEU A 291 -6.20 5.35 2.87
N ALA A 292 -7.45 4.94 3.03
CA ALA A 292 -8.03 3.92 2.17
C ALA A 292 -8.16 4.39 0.71
N PRO A 293 -8.62 5.61 0.40
CA PRO A 293 -8.58 6.16 -0.94
C PRO A 293 -7.14 6.31 -1.49
N GLU A 294 -6.18 6.76 -0.68
CA GLU A 294 -4.78 6.89 -1.11
C GLU A 294 -4.18 5.53 -1.47
N GLU A 295 -4.41 4.49 -0.65
CA GLU A 295 -3.96 3.13 -0.97
C GLU A 295 -4.63 2.59 -2.24
N THR A 296 -5.90 2.91 -2.45
CA THR A 296 -6.62 2.57 -3.69
C THR A 296 -5.99 3.26 -4.90
N ALA A 297 -5.66 4.55 -4.79
CA ALA A 297 -4.99 5.29 -5.87
C ALA A 297 -3.61 4.70 -6.17
N ARG A 298 -2.81 4.36 -5.15
CA ARG A 298 -1.51 3.70 -5.32
C ARG A 298 -1.60 2.35 -6.02
N GLU A 299 -2.63 1.56 -5.73
CA GLU A 299 -2.87 0.30 -6.41
C GLU A 299 -3.25 0.53 -7.89
N ILE A 300 -4.04 1.55 -8.17
CA ILE A 300 -4.48 1.90 -9.54
C ILE A 300 -3.31 2.39 -10.38
N MET A 301 -2.51 3.34 -9.88
CA MET A 301 -1.42 3.95 -10.66
C MET A 301 -0.30 2.97 -11.01
N ARG A 302 -0.23 1.82 -10.31
CA ARG A 302 0.77 0.76 -10.57
C ARG A 302 0.35 -0.19 -11.70
N LYS A 303 -0.94 -0.27 -12.04
CA LYS A 303 -1.45 -1.19 -13.05
C LYS A 303 -0.88 -0.90 -14.45
N PRO A 304 -0.73 -1.97 -15.27
CA PRO A 304 -1.07 -3.39 -15.04
C PRO A 304 -0.02 -4.15 -14.22
N TRP A 305 1.02 -3.50 -13.76
CA TRP A 305 2.17 -4.11 -13.10
C TRP A 305 1.94 -4.31 -11.60
N VAL A 306 2.68 -5.24 -11.00
CA VAL A 306 2.79 -5.40 -9.55
C VAL A 306 4.17 -5.03 -9.03
N ALA A 307 5.22 -5.21 -9.83
CA ALA A 307 6.59 -4.84 -9.44
C ALA A 307 7.44 -4.48 -10.66
N GLY A 308 8.19 -3.39 -10.57
CA GLY A 308 9.30 -3.02 -11.46
C GLY A 308 8.97 -2.91 -12.94
N GLN A 309 7.71 -2.78 -13.29
CA GLN A 309 7.21 -2.76 -14.67
C GLN A 309 7.64 -3.98 -15.52
N TYR A 310 7.88 -5.13 -14.89
CA TYR A 310 8.15 -6.38 -15.59
C TYR A 310 7.33 -7.59 -15.09
N VAL A 311 6.83 -7.54 -13.85
CA VAL A 311 5.88 -8.53 -13.32
C VAL A 311 4.48 -7.94 -13.37
N TYR A 312 3.58 -8.56 -14.12
CA TYR A 312 2.16 -8.17 -14.15
C TYR A 312 1.40 -8.55 -12.88
N GLY A 313 0.27 -7.90 -12.63
CA GLY A 313 -0.61 -8.20 -11.51
C GLY A 313 -1.14 -9.64 -11.49
N ASN A 314 -1.24 -10.31 -12.62
CA ASN A 314 -1.56 -11.73 -12.76
C ASN A 314 -0.32 -12.65 -12.65
N GLN A 315 0.80 -12.15 -12.20
CA GLN A 315 2.06 -12.88 -11.96
C GLN A 315 2.81 -13.33 -13.22
N ILE A 316 2.44 -12.87 -14.39
CA ILE A 316 3.16 -13.17 -15.65
C ILE A 316 4.35 -12.20 -15.78
N LEU A 317 5.48 -12.71 -16.24
CA LEU A 317 6.64 -11.89 -16.63
C LEU A 317 6.36 -11.26 -18.00
N GLY A 318 6.07 -9.97 -18.01
CA GLY A 318 5.62 -9.26 -19.22
C GLY A 318 6.72 -8.53 -19.98
N ARG A 319 7.93 -8.42 -19.41
CA ARG A 319 9.05 -7.70 -20.02
C ARG A 319 10.35 -8.43 -19.75
N ASP A 320 11.28 -8.35 -20.72
CA ASP A 320 12.65 -8.81 -20.54
C ASP A 320 13.38 -7.91 -19.54
N VAL A 321 14.16 -8.53 -18.66
CA VAL A 321 15.11 -7.85 -17.77
C VAL A 321 16.49 -8.54 -17.94
N PRO A 322 17.24 -8.17 -18.99
CA PRO A 322 18.53 -8.79 -19.30
C PRO A 322 19.52 -8.74 -18.15
N ALA A 323 19.51 -7.65 -17.37
CA ALA A 323 20.34 -7.49 -16.19
C ALA A 323 20.13 -8.58 -15.12
N LEU A 324 18.96 -9.19 -15.06
CA LEU A 324 18.59 -10.27 -14.14
C LEU A 324 18.47 -11.64 -14.83
N GLY A 325 18.76 -11.74 -16.12
CA GLY A 325 18.55 -12.95 -16.91
C GLY A 325 17.08 -13.35 -17.09
N ILE A 326 16.14 -12.42 -16.86
CA ILE A 326 14.69 -12.66 -16.96
C ILE A 326 14.24 -12.42 -18.39
N LYS A 327 13.42 -13.36 -18.91
CA LYS A 327 12.75 -13.22 -20.20
C LYS A 327 11.23 -13.13 -20.01
N SER A 328 10.58 -12.37 -20.87
CA SER A 328 9.13 -12.30 -20.96
C SER A 328 8.54 -13.67 -21.30
N GLU A 329 7.44 -14.01 -20.63
CA GLU A 329 6.67 -15.24 -20.90
C GLU A 329 5.65 -15.08 -22.02
N LEU A 330 5.37 -13.84 -22.44
CA LEU A 330 4.32 -13.55 -23.42
C LEU A 330 4.52 -14.28 -24.77
N PRO A 331 5.73 -14.34 -25.36
CA PRO A 331 5.93 -15.07 -26.62
C PRO A 331 5.67 -16.57 -26.47
N LEU A 332 6.11 -17.17 -25.36
CA LEU A 332 5.92 -18.60 -25.09
C LEU A 332 4.43 -18.92 -24.85
N MET A 333 3.72 -18.05 -24.17
CA MET A 333 2.27 -18.19 -23.95
C MET A 333 1.49 -18.05 -25.25
N ALA A 334 1.89 -17.14 -26.14
CA ALA A 334 1.27 -16.97 -27.46
C ALA A 334 1.47 -18.22 -28.34
N GLU A 335 2.64 -18.86 -28.25
CA GLU A 335 2.98 -20.04 -29.07
C GLU A 335 2.36 -21.33 -28.51
N LYS A 336 2.55 -21.59 -27.22
CA LYS A 336 2.25 -22.90 -26.59
C LYS A 336 1.05 -22.89 -25.64
N GLY A 337 0.56 -21.71 -25.28
CA GLY A 337 -0.51 -21.55 -24.32
C GLY A 337 -0.05 -21.56 -22.85
N VAL A 338 -0.93 -21.10 -21.98
CA VAL A 338 -0.75 -21.07 -20.51
C VAL A 338 -0.90 -22.45 -19.93
N LEU A 339 -1.85 -23.25 -20.40
CA LEU A 339 -2.12 -24.59 -19.88
C LEU A 339 -0.91 -25.52 -20.04
N ALA A 340 -0.24 -25.43 -21.20
CA ALA A 340 0.94 -26.26 -21.47
C ALA A 340 2.17 -25.79 -20.70
N THR A 341 2.34 -24.49 -20.47
CA THR A 341 3.57 -23.88 -19.97
C THR A 341 3.56 -23.60 -18.46
N HIS A 342 2.37 -23.44 -17.85
CA HIS A 342 2.27 -23.13 -16.43
C HIS A 342 2.72 -24.32 -15.56
N PRO A 343 3.70 -24.14 -14.65
CA PRO A 343 4.38 -25.26 -13.95
C PRO A 343 3.43 -26.09 -13.07
N PHE A 344 2.38 -25.48 -12.53
CA PHE A 344 1.43 -26.11 -11.61
C PHE A 344 0.13 -26.55 -12.28
N MET A 345 0.09 -26.57 -13.62
CA MET A 345 -1.10 -27.03 -14.33
C MET A 345 -1.21 -28.56 -14.28
N PRO A 346 -2.36 -29.10 -13.82
CA PRO A 346 -2.59 -30.55 -13.83
C PRO A 346 -2.41 -31.17 -15.20
N GLY A 347 -1.91 -32.40 -15.27
CA GLY A 347 -1.58 -33.06 -16.54
C GLY A 347 -2.76 -33.14 -17.53
N HIS A 348 -3.97 -33.43 -17.03
CA HIS A 348 -5.19 -33.53 -17.84
C HIS A 348 -5.72 -32.17 -18.36
N LEU A 349 -5.19 -31.04 -17.85
CA LEU A 349 -5.52 -29.69 -18.29
C LEU A 349 -4.45 -29.03 -19.16
N ARG A 350 -3.36 -29.74 -19.49
CA ARG A 350 -2.27 -29.16 -20.30
C ARG A 350 -2.64 -28.93 -21.77
N SER A 351 -3.78 -29.42 -22.20
CA SER A 351 -4.37 -29.16 -23.51
C SER A 351 -5.88 -29.07 -23.38
N VAL A 352 -6.49 -28.28 -24.25
CA VAL A 352 -7.95 -28.17 -24.33
C VAL A 352 -8.50 -29.34 -25.18
N THR A 353 -9.49 -30.06 -24.64
CA THR A 353 -10.26 -31.07 -25.33
C THR A 353 -11.76 -30.77 -25.20
N PRO A 354 -12.65 -31.34 -25.99
CA PRO A 354 -14.09 -31.13 -25.83
C PRO A 354 -14.61 -31.53 -24.44
N GLU A 355 -13.99 -32.52 -23.79
CA GLU A 355 -14.40 -33.06 -22.49
C GLU A 355 -13.97 -32.16 -21.34
N ASN A 356 -12.80 -31.49 -21.44
CA ASN A 356 -12.24 -30.67 -20.39
C ASN A 356 -12.39 -29.16 -20.63
N GLU A 357 -12.99 -28.71 -21.72
CA GLU A 357 -12.99 -27.30 -22.16
C GLU A 357 -13.40 -26.32 -21.04
N ARG A 358 -14.48 -26.62 -20.31
CA ARG A 358 -14.96 -25.75 -19.24
C ARG A 358 -14.02 -25.72 -18.05
N GLU A 359 -13.43 -26.86 -17.70
CA GLU A 359 -12.45 -26.95 -16.61
C GLU A 359 -11.16 -26.23 -16.97
N ALA A 360 -10.68 -26.40 -18.19
CA ALA A 360 -9.54 -25.68 -18.75
C ALA A 360 -9.78 -24.18 -18.75
N GLY A 361 -10.95 -23.73 -19.20
CA GLY A 361 -11.36 -22.33 -19.16
C GLY A 361 -11.39 -21.75 -17.74
N ARG A 362 -11.88 -22.53 -16.77
CA ARG A 362 -11.83 -22.14 -15.35
C ARG A 362 -10.40 -22.04 -14.84
N ALA A 363 -9.53 -22.97 -15.19
CA ALA A 363 -8.11 -22.93 -14.82
C ALA A 363 -7.40 -21.69 -15.40
N LEU A 364 -7.69 -21.34 -16.64
CA LEU A 364 -7.21 -20.10 -17.27
C LEU A 364 -7.74 -18.86 -16.55
N ALA A 365 -9.02 -18.80 -16.21
CA ALA A 365 -9.60 -17.68 -15.47
C ALA A 365 -8.98 -17.54 -14.06
N LEU A 366 -8.71 -18.64 -13.37
CA LEU A 366 -8.01 -18.64 -12.09
C LEU A 366 -6.58 -18.09 -12.21
N THR A 367 -5.86 -18.48 -13.27
CA THR A 367 -4.47 -18.06 -13.47
C THR A 367 -4.37 -16.60 -13.93
N LEU A 368 -5.23 -16.19 -14.87
CA LEU A 368 -5.08 -14.91 -15.56
C LEU A 368 -5.92 -13.78 -14.96
N CYS A 369 -7.08 -14.09 -14.37
CA CYS A 369 -8.08 -13.09 -13.98
C CYS A 369 -8.23 -12.95 -12.45
N SER A 370 -8.07 -14.05 -11.68
CA SER A 370 -8.50 -14.09 -10.27
C SER A 370 -7.67 -13.23 -9.31
N ASN A 371 -6.51 -12.74 -9.72
CA ASN A 371 -5.75 -11.79 -8.90
C ASN A 371 -6.43 -10.42 -8.76
N CYS A 372 -7.24 -10.03 -9.77
CA CYS A 372 -7.90 -8.73 -9.81
C CYS A 372 -9.43 -8.84 -9.81
N HIS A 373 -9.99 -9.97 -10.26
CA HIS A 373 -11.43 -10.21 -10.38
C HIS A 373 -11.84 -11.42 -9.53
N SER A 374 -12.96 -11.33 -8.85
CA SER A 374 -13.57 -12.54 -8.32
C SER A 374 -14.25 -13.33 -9.44
N LEU A 375 -14.24 -14.64 -9.32
CA LEU A 375 -14.95 -15.54 -10.24
C LEU A 375 -16.36 -15.91 -9.74
N THR A 376 -16.79 -15.28 -8.64
CA THR A 376 -18.12 -15.43 -8.05
C THR A 376 -18.84 -14.08 -8.09
N SER A 377 -20.15 -14.10 -8.31
CA SER A 377 -21.01 -12.91 -8.42
C SER A 377 -21.05 -12.05 -7.16
N THR A 378 -20.79 -12.64 -5.99
CA THR A 378 -20.81 -11.99 -4.68
C THR A 378 -19.46 -11.44 -4.24
N GLY A 379 -18.39 -11.71 -5.01
CA GLY A 379 -17.04 -11.28 -4.66
C GLY A 379 -16.75 -9.83 -5.05
N MET A 380 -15.50 -9.43 -4.80
CA MET A 380 -15.02 -8.09 -5.17
C MET A 380 -14.73 -8.03 -6.67
N ARG A 381 -15.30 -7.03 -7.36
CA ARG A 381 -15.12 -6.83 -8.80
C ARG A 381 -15.39 -8.12 -9.61
N PRO A 382 -16.60 -8.70 -9.52
CA PRO A 382 -16.92 -9.96 -10.20
C PRO A 382 -16.63 -9.87 -11.69
N LEU A 383 -15.97 -10.89 -12.26
CA LEU A 383 -15.59 -10.92 -13.66
C LEU A 383 -16.81 -10.77 -14.60
N GLU A 384 -17.94 -11.35 -14.23
CA GLU A 384 -19.20 -11.27 -14.98
C GLU A 384 -19.72 -9.85 -15.21
N ARG A 385 -19.38 -8.88 -14.32
CA ARG A 385 -19.85 -7.49 -14.44
C ARG A 385 -19.14 -6.68 -15.52
N PHE A 386 -18.06 -7.20 -16.09
CA PHE A 386 -17.29 -6.50 -17.12
C PHE A 386 -17.72 -6.87 -18.53
N PHE A 387 -18.70 -7.75 -18.67
CA PHE A 387 -19.25 -8.18 -19.96
C PHE A 387 -20.76 -7.93 -20.02
N PRO A 388 -21.31 -7.67 -21.21
CA PRO A 388 -22.75 -7.67 -21.41
C PRO A 388 -23.37 -9.01 -20.98
N ALA A 389 -24.56 -8.96 -20.38
CA ALA A 389 -25.26 -10.18 -19.94
C ALA A 389 -25.63 -11.12 -21.07
N ASP A 390 -25.64 -10.65 -22.33
CA ASP A 390 -25.91 -11.39 -23.55
C ASP A 390 -24.64 -11.64 -24.38
N ALA A 391 -23.48 -11.39 -23.84
CA ALA A 391 -22.22 -11.70 -24.49
C ALA A 391 -22.15 -13.22 -24.77
N ASP A 392 -22.05 -13.57 -26.03
CA ASP A 392 -21.84 -14.95 -26.46
C ASP A 392 -20.35 -15.31 -26.50
N ARG A 393 -20.08 -16.58 -26.68
CA ARG A 393 -18.73 -17.12 -26.77
C ARG A 393 -17.88 -16.45 -27.88
N ALA A 394 -18.48 -16.12 -29.00
CA ALA A 394 -17.77 -15.50 -30.12
C ALA A 394 -17.33 -14.08 -29.78
N PHE A 395 -18.23 -13.28 -29.23
CA PHE A 395 -17.91 -11.95 -28.72
C PHE A 395 -16.80 -12.00 -27.66
N LEU A 396 -16.92 -12.91 -26.67
CA LEU A 396 -15.93 -13.05 -25.59
C LEU A 396 -14.57 -13.47 -26.15
N ALA A 397 -14.50 -14.40 -27.07
CA ALA A 397 -13.26 -14.85 -27.70
C ALA A 397 -12.59 -13.73 -28.51
N ASP A 398 -13.38 -12.94 -29.25
CA ASP A 398 -12.86 -11.77 -29.98
C ASP A 398 -12.35 -10.70 -29.04
N TYR A 399 -13.10 -10.35 -28.00
CA TYR A 399 -12.68 -9.40 -26.98
C TYR A 399 -11.36 -9.81 -26.30
N LEU A 400 -11.24 -11.09 -25.89
CA LEU A 400 -10.02 -11.63 -25.30
C LEU A 400 -8.84 -11.59 -26.28
N GLY A 401 -9.10 -11.83 -27.58
CA GLY A 401 -8.10 -11.79 -28.63
C GLY A 401 -7.72 -10.36 -29.03
N ALA A 402 -8.70 -9.55 -29.41
CA ALA A 402 -8.46 -8.21 -29.94
C ALA A 402 -8.21 -7.17 -28.83
N GLY A 403 -9.02 -7.21 -27.75
CA GLY A 403 -8.97 -6.23 -26.67
C GLY A 403 -7.82 -6.42 -25.70
N LEU A 404 -7.62 -7.66 -25.21
CA LEU A 404 -6.60 -7.93 -24.19
C LEU A 404 -5.28 -8.42 -24.76
N TYR A 405 -5.31 -9.18 -25.86
CA TYR A 405 -4.11 -9.72 -26.51
C TYR A 405 -3.17 -8.61 -26.99
N ARG A 406 -3.71 -7.54 -27.57
CA ARG A 406 -2.94 -6.42 -28.14
C ARG A 406 -2.58 -5.32 -27.15
N GLY A 407 -2.89 -5.49 -25.86
CA GLY A 407 -2.56 -4.49 -24.83
C GLY A 407 -3.36 -3.18 -24.96
N HIS A 408 -4.56 -3.23 -25.54
CA HIS A 408 -5.44 -2.05 -25.64
C HIS A 408 -5.97 -1.56 -24.27
N SER A 409 -5.79 -2.35 -23.22
CA SER A 409 -6.18 -1.96 -21.87
C SER A 409 -4.96 -1.50 -21.09
N VAL A 410 -4.93 -0.23 -20.72
CA VAL A 410 -3.81 0.38 -19.98
C VAL A 410 -3.60 -0.27 -18.60
N TYR A 411 -4.63 -0.83 -18.01
CA TYR A 411 -4.64 -1.34 -16.62
C TYR A 411 -4.81 -2.85 -16.49
N MET A 412 -4.99 -3.57 -17.59
CA MET A 412 -5.03 -5.04 -17.61
C MET A 412 -3.83 -5.61 -18.35
N PRO A 413 -3.22 -6.70 -17.84
CA PRO A 413 -2.17 -7.40 -18.60
C PRO A 413 -2.71 -7.92 -19.93
N PRO A 414 -1.87 -8.02 -20.99
CA PRO A 414 -2.23 -8.74 -22.19
C PRO A 414 -2.46 -10.23 -21.88
N VAL A 415 -3.34 -10.86 -22.66
CA VAL A 415 -3.68 -12.29 -22.53
C VAL A 415 -3.42 -12.98 -23.87
N PRO A 416 -2.15 -13.28 -24.21
CA PRO A 416 -1.76 -13.86 -25.48
C PRO A 416 -2.01 -15.37 -25.49
N LEU A 417 -3.26 -15.78 -25.69
CA LEU A 417 -3.65 -17.18 -25.71
C LEU A 417 -3.82 -17.72 -27.15
N PRO A 418 -3.40 -18.96 -27.41
CA PRO A 418 -3.79 -19.70 -28.61
C PRO A 418 -5.32 -19.80 -28.72
N GLU A 419 -5.84 -20.01 -29.94
CA GLU A 419 -7.26 -20.03 -30.22
C GLU A 419 -8.06 -21.01 -29.33
N ALA A 420 -7.54 -22.22 -29.13
CA ALA A 420 -8.19 -23.23 -28.31
C ALA A 420 -8.34 -22.78 -26.82
N GLU A 421 -7.27 -22.23 -26.24
CA GLU A 421 -7.31 -21.74 -24.86
C GLU A 421 -8.20 -20.50 -24.72
N ARG A 422 -8.15 -19.59 -25.70
CA ARG A 422 -9.03 -18.41 -25.77
C ARG A 422 -10.50 -18.82 -25.85
N GLY A 423 -10.83 -19.83 -26.68
CA GLY A 423 -12.16 -20.40 -26.79
C GLY A 423 -12.64 -21.04 -25.49
N ALA A 424 -11.76 -21.77 -24.77
CA ALA A 424 -12.08 -22.38 -23.49
C ALA A 424 -12.32 -21.33 -22.39
N LEU A 425 -11.51 -20.28 -22.37
CA LEU A 425 -11.70 -19.16 -21.44
C LEU A 425 -13.01 -18.42 -21.72
N ALA A 426 -13.34 -18.18 -23.00
CA ALA A 426 -14.59 -17.56 -23.39
C ALA A 426 -15.81 -18.42 -23.00
N ALA A 427 -15.75 -19.73 -23.20
CA ALA A 427 -16.81 -20.67 -22.81
C ALA A 427 -17.02 -20.69 -21.28
N TYR A 428 -15.94 -20.61 -20.52
CA TYR A 428 -16.04 -20.48 -19.06
C TYR A 428 -16.69 -19.16 -18.64
N ILE A 429 -16.24 -18.02 -19.20
CA ILE A 429 -16.81 -16.71 -18.89
C ILE A 429 -18.31 -16.68 -19.24
N GLU A 430 -18.70 -17.16 -20.43
CA GLU A 430 -20.12 -17.27 -20.83
C GLU A 430 -20.93 -18.07 -19.80
N SER A 431 -20.36 -19.14 -19.25
CA SER A 431 -21.04 -20.00 -18.28
C SER A 431 -21.31 -19.35 -16.91
N ILE A 432 -20.61 -18.29 -16.57
CA ILE A 432 -20.79 -17.54 -15.32
C ILE A 432 -21.59 -16.25 -15.50
N LEU A 433 -21.87 -15.83 -16.74
CA LEU A 433 -22.73 -14.67 -16.99
C LEU A 433 -24.16 -14.91 -16.50
N PRO A 434 -24.86 -13.85 -16.03
CA PRO A 434 -26.26 -13.98 -15.62
C PRO A 434 -27.13 -14.42 -16.80
N LYS A 435 -27.83 -15.53 -16.65
CA LYS A 435 -28.76 -16.01 -17.72
C LYS A 435 -29.93 -15.04 -17.89
N LYS A 436 -30.24 -14.67 -19.12
CA LYS A 436 -31.46 -13.90 -19.44
C LYS A 436 -32.68 -14.63 -18.84
N GLY A 437 -33.35 -14.00 -17.89
CA GLY A 437 -34.58 -14.53 -17.26
C GLY A 437 -34.47 -14.92 -15.79
N ALA A 438 -33.31 -14.92 -15.17
CA ALA A 438 -33.19 -15.03 -13.74
C ALA A 438 -33.34 -13.63 -13.09
N ALA A 439 -34.57 -13.14 -13.00
CA ALA A 439 -34.86 -11.95 -12.17
C ALA A 439 -34.44 -12.25 -10.73
N LYS A 440 -33.68 -11.30 -10.13
CA LYS A 440 -33.39 -11.31 -8.70
C LYS A 440 -34.61 -10.98 -7.92
#